data_0a6a3fbe7e09d49a1e64ce3a8e644e93
#
_entry.id   0a6a3fbe7e09d49a1e64ce3a8e644e93
#
_cell.length_a   1.000
_cell.length_b   1.000
_cell.length_c   1.000
_cell.angle_alpha   90.00
_cell.angle_beta   90.00
_cell.angle_gamma   90.00
#
_symmetry.space_group_name_H-M   'P 1'
#
loop_
_entity.id
_entity.type
_entity.pdbx_description
1 polymer ?
#
loop_
_entity_poly.entity_id
_entity_poly.type
_entity_poly.pdbx_seq_one_letter_code
_entity_poly.pdbx_strand_id
1 'polypeptide(L)'
;DRVGRMADSLEFTNVAFPRHRFDDELIEELRKFAPSVIEEEGDALIIKHLYIERRMVPLNIYIQEAEGEALEHAVIEYGNALKDLVAANIFPGDMLWKNFGVTRNGKVVFYDYDEIEYVTDCNFRKVPTPRNEEDEMSGEIWYSVGPHDVFPETFGPFLLGDPRVRKIFMAHHADLLEADFWQQHKERIKAGYVHDVFPYDRSRRFIHLIRKDEQGAESDADVAPVEEPVDVRPV
;
A
#
# COMPACT_ATOMS: atom_id res chain seq x y z
N ASP A 1 -2.23 -6.12 -11.23
CA ASP A 1 -1.85 -5.95 -9.83
C ASP A 1 -1.87 -7.29 -9.11
N ARG A 2 -0.71 -7.77 -8.67
CA ARG A 2 -0.58 -9.03 -7.91
C ARG A 2 -0.75 -8.83 -6.40
N VAL A 3 -0.80 -7.58 -5.95
CA VAL A 3 -0.76 -7.23 -4.52
C VAL A 3 -2.16 -7.02 -3.96
N GLY A 4 -3.12 -6.53 -4.75
CA GLY A 4 -4.44 -6.12 -4.29
C GLY A 4 -4.41 -4.96 -3.28
N ARG A 5 -3.29 -4.23 -3.20
CA ARG A 5 -3.06 -3.11 -2.29
C ARG A 5 -2.82 -1.79 -3.02
N MET A 6 -2.80 -1.82 -4.33
CA MET A 6 -2.67 -0.62 -5.15
C MET A 6 -4.03 -0.24 -5.73
N ALA A 7 -4.30 1.05 -5.84
CA ALA A 7 -5.50 1.54 -6.49
C ALA A 7 -5.37 1.42 -8.02
N ASP A 8 -6.41 0.89 -8.66
CA ASP A 8 -6.51 0.91 -10.11
C ASP A 8 -7.11 2.25 -10.54
N SER A 9 -6.41 2.97 -11.40
CA SER A 9 -6.90 4.18 -12.06
C SER A 9 -7.28 3.84 -13.49
N LEU A 10 -8.55 4.05 -13.83
CA LEU A 10 -9.08 3.81 -15.15
C LEU A 10 -9.25 5.13 -15.89
N GLU A 11 -8.60 5.24 -17.04
CA GLU A 11 -8.69 6.40 -17.91
C GLU A 11 -9.83 6.24 -18.92
N PHE A 12 -10.66 7.26 -19.03
CA PHE A 12 -11.74 7.34 -20.00
C PHE A 12 -11.67 8.66 -20.77
N THR A 13 -12.03 8.62 -22.03
CA THR A 13 -12.14 9.81 -22.88
C THR A 13 -13.58 10.00 -23.35
N ASN A 14 -14.00 11.28 -23.45
CA ASN A 14 -15.33 11.68 -23.96
C ASN A 14 -16.50 11.00 -23.24
N VAL A 15 -16.46 11.03 -21.90
CA VAL A 15 -17.54 10.44 -21.08
C VAL A 15 -18.72 11.39 -20.99
N ALA A 16 -19.86 10.95 -21.51
CA ALA A 16 -21.11 11.71 -21.47
C ALA A 16 -21.89 11.43 -20.19
N PHE A 17 -22.26 12.47 -19.48
CA PHE A 17 -23.10 12.42 -18.30
C PHE A 17 -24.39 13.21 -18.53
N PRO A 18 -25.55 12.75 -18.01
CA PRO A 18 -26.76 13.54 -18.03
C PRO A 18 -26.56 14.88 -17.31
N ARG A 19 -26.91 16.00 -18.00
CA ARG A 19 -26.72 17.37 -17.50
C ARG A 19 -27.33 17.60 -16.10
N HIS A 20 -28.50 17.00 -15.84
CA HIS A 20 -29.24 17.13 -14.58
C HIS A 20 -28.53 16.53 -13.34
N ARG A 21 -27.41 15.79 -13.55
CA ARG A 21 -26.60 15.23 -12.45
C ARG A 21 -25.56 16.22 -11.93
N PHE A 22 -25.41 17.36 -12.57
CA PHE A 22 -24.46 18.40 -12.18
C PHE A 22 -25.21 19.60 -11.64
N ASP A 23 -24.64 20.20 -10.61
CA ASP A 23 -25.09 21.47 -10.11
C ASP A 23 -24.78 22.59 -11.12
N ASP A 24 -25.67 23.57 -11.25
CA ASP A 24 -25.47 24.68 -12.19
C ASP A 24 -24.21 25.48 -11.84
N GLU A 25 -23.97 25.71 -10.55
CA GLU A 25 -22.78 26.39 -10.04
C GLU A 25 -21.47 25.65 -10.46
N LEU A 26 -21.44 24.32 -10.34
CA LEU A 26 -20.29 23.52 -10.79
C LEU A 26 -20.05 23.67 -12.30
N ILE A 27 -21.10 23.66 -13.10
CA ILE A 27 -20.95 23.81 -14.56
C ILE A 27 -20.42 25.20 -14.92
N GLU A 28 -20.90 26.23 -14.26
CA GLU A 28 -20.39 27.60 -14.46
C GLU A 28 -18.91 27.71 -14.06
N GLU A 29 -18.52 27.05 -12.99
CA GLU A 29 -17.13 26.97 -12.56
C GLU A 29 -16.26 26.23 -13.58
N LEU A 30 -16.71 25.09 -14.09
CA LEU A 30 -16.03 24.34 -15.14
C LEU A 30 -15.89 25.13 -16.44
N ARG A 31 -16.93 25.84 -16.86
CA ARG A 31 -16.87 26.72 -18.04
C ARG A 31 -15.85 27.85 -17.87
N LYS A 32 -15.72 28.37 -16.67
CA LYS A 32 -14.80 29.47 -16.35
C LYS A 32 -13.34 29.03 -16.25
N PHE A 33 -13.08 27.94 -15.56
CA PHE A 33 -11.73 27.53 -15.21
C PHE A 33 -11.16 26.39 -16.06
N ALA A 34 -12.03 25.57 -16.66
CA ALA A 34 -11.62 24.38 -17.41
C ALA A 34 -12.46 24.18 -18.71
N PRO A 35 -12.67 25.22 -19.53
CA PRO A 35 -13.56 25.11 -20.70
C PRO A 35 -13.06 24.10 -21.76
N SER A 36 -11.75 23.81 -21.77
CA SER A 36 -11.17 22.86 -22.74
C SER A 36 -11.44 21.41 -22.41
N VAL A 37 -11.82 21.09 -21.16
CA VAL A 37 -12.02 19.70 -20.70
C VAL A 37 -13.48 19.25 -20.76
N ILE A 38 -14.41 20.18 -21.04
CA ILE A 38 -15.83 19.87 -21.14
C ILE A 38 -16.38 20.22 -22.52
N GLU A 39 -17.47 19.54 -22.88
CA GLU A 39 -18.29 19.86 -24.05
C GLU A 39 -19.75 19.59 -23.69
N GLU A 40 -20.65 20.46 -24.15
CA GLU A 40 -22.08 20.31 -23.90
C GLU A 40 -22.77 19.91 -25.22
N GLU A 41 -23.46 18.77 -25.20
CA GLU A 41 -24.19 18.25 -26.34
C GLU A 41 -25.62 17.86 -25.93
N GLY A 42 -26.62 18.65 -26.37
CA GLY A 42 -28.01 18.44 -25.99
C GLY A 42 -28.19 18.45 -24.45
N ASP A 43 -28.67 17.35 -23.89
CA ASP A 43 -28.86 17.18 -22.44
C ASP A 43 -27.72 16.43 -21.76
N ALA A 44 -26.55 16.43 -22.37
CA ALA A 44 -25.35 15.79 -21.84
C ALA A 44 -24.22 16.80 -21.62
N LEU A 45 -23.46 16.59 -20.54
CA LEU A 45 -22.14 17.18 -20.30
C LEU A 45 -21.10 16.10 -20.59
N ILE A 46 -20.23 16.36 -21.56
CA ILE A 46 -19.14 15.46 -21.94
C ILE A 46 -17.87 15.91 -21.26
N ILE A 47 -17.27 15.04 -20.48
CA ILE A 47 -15.93 15.22 -19.90
C ILE A 47 -14.93 14.55 -20.82
N LYS A 48 -14.04 15.35 -21.43
CA LYS A 48 -13.13 14.87 -22.49
C LYS A 48 -12.07 13.90 -21.96
N HIS A 49 -11.67 14.05 -20.71
CA HIS A 49 -10.66 13.22 -20.06
C HIS A 49 -11.03 13.02 -18.60
N LEU A 50 -11.16 11.75 -18.17
CA LEU A 50 -11.63 11.42 -16.84
C LEU A 50 -10.85 10.21 -16.30
N TYR A 51 -10.32 10.32 -15.10
CA TYR A 51 -9.81 9.21 -14.32
C TYR A 51 -10.85 8.75 -13.30
N ILE A 52 -11.11 7.45 -13.26
CA ILE A 52 -12.03 6.85 -12.29
C ILE A 52 -11.23 5.91 -11.40
N GLU A 53 -11.30 6.14 -10.12
CA GLU A 53 -10.66 5.32 -9.08
C GLU A 53 -11.69 4.83 -8.08
N ARG A 54 -11.33 3.79 -7.33
CA ARG A 54 -12.15 3.34 -6.22
C ARG A 54 -12.26 4.43 -5.17
N ARG A 55 -13.48 4.73 -4.74
CA ARG A 55 -13.70 5.68 -3.63
C ARG A 55 -13.06 5.15 -2.35
N MET A 56 -12.19 5.95 -1.76
CA MET A 56 -11.48 5.70 -0.51
C MET A 56 -11.54 6.93 0.37
N VAL A 57 -11.42 6.73 1.68
CA VAL A 57 -11.19 7.82 2.63
C VAL A 57 -9.68 7.90 2.84
N PRO A 58 -9.02 9.05 2.64
CA PRO A 58 -7.59 9.19 2.93
C PRO A 58 -7.29 8.75 4.37
N LEU A 59 -6.26 7.90 4.54
CA LEU A 59 -6.01 7.24 5.82
C LEU A 59 -5.66 8.24 6.93
N ASN A 60 -4.98 9.34 6.60
CA ASN A 60 -4.70 10.42 7.55
C ASN A 60 -5.99 11.08 8.11
N ILE A 61 -7.04 11.20 7.30
CA ILE A 61 -8.35 11.71 7.73
C ILE A 61 -9.07 10.63 8.54
N TYR A 62 -9.09 9.40 8.04
CA TYR A 62 -9.76 8.29 8.71
C TYR A 62 -9.23 8.08 10.14
N ILE A 63 -7.91 8.12 10.35
CA ILE A 63 -7.29 7.95 11.69
C ILE A 63 -7.71 9.06 12.67
N GLN A 64 -7.94 10.29 12.20
CA GLN A 64 -8.39 11.38 13.07
C GLN A 64 -9.79 11.15 13.63
N GLU A 65 -10.66 10.52 12.86
CA GLU A 65 -12.05 10.27 13.21
C GLU A 65 -12.29 8.89 13.84
N ALA A 66 -11.42 7.92 13.55
CA ALA A 66 -11.57 6.54 14.01
C ALA A 66 -11.15 6.37 15.48
N GLU A 67 -11.89 5.51 16.18
CA GLU A 67 -11.62 5.12 17.57
C GLU A 67 -11.79 3.61 17.76
N GLY A 68 -11.24 3.08 18.85
CA GLY A 68 -11.42 1.68 19.25
C GLY A 68 -11.01 0.70 18.16
N GLU A 69 -11.86 -0.28 17.88
CA GLU A 69 -11.62 -1.35 16.90
C GLU A 69 -11.41 -0.82 15.48
N ALA A 70 -12.08 0.27 15.10
CA ALA A 70 -11.93 0.85 13.77
C ALA A 70 -10.53 1.44 13.56
N LEU A 71 -10.00 2.13 14.56
CA LEU A 71 -8.62 2.65 14.54
C LEU A 71 -7.61 1.50 14.54
N GLU A 72 -7.81 0.52 15.42
CA GLU A 72 -6.93 -0.65 15.52
C GLU A 72 -6.85 -1.39 14.17
N HIS A 73 -8.00 -1.69 13.58
CA HIS A 73 -8.08 -2.34 12.28
C HIS A 73 -7.37 -1.55 11.18
N ALA A 74 -7.57 -0.22 11.12
CA ALA A 74 -6.95 0.62 10.10
C ALA A 74 -5.42 0.65 10.20
N VAL A 75 -4.88 0.72 11.43
CA VAL A 75 -3.43 0.72 11.66
C VAL A 75 -2.82 -0.65 11.34
N ILE A 76 -3.47 -1.75 11.72
CA ILE A 76 -3.04 -3.10 11.36
C ILE A 76 -3.07 -3.28 9.83
N GLU A 77 -4.14 -2.87 9.17
CA GLU A 77 -4.26 -2.98 7.72
C GLU A 77 -3.25 -2.12 6.97
N TYR A 78 -2.87 -0.96 7.52
CA TYR A 78 -1.79 -0.15 6.97
C TYR A 78 -0.44 -0.88 6.98
N GLY A 79 -0.06 -1.44 8.13
CA GLY A 79 1.19 -2.22 8.22
C GLY A 79 1.17 -3.47 7.33
N ASN A 80 0.01 -4.13 7.22
CA ASN A 80 -0.19 -5.24 6.29
C ASN A 80 -0.04 -4.78 4.82
N ALA A 81 -0.57 -3.59 4.47
CA ALA A 81 -0.42 -3.03 3.13
C ALA A 81 1.05 -2.78 2.79
N LEU A 82 1.84 -2.23 3.72
CA LEU A 82 3.28 -2.07 3.55
C LEU A 82 3.99 -3.42 3.34
N LYS A 83 3.68 -4.43 4.15
CA LYS A 83 4.26 -5.78 4.02
C LYS A 83 3.89 -6.43 2.69
N ASP A 84 2.67 -6.26 2.23
CA ASP A 84 2.22 -6.76 0.92
C ASP A 84 2.95 -6.06 -0.25
N LEU A 85 3.19 -4.74 -0.15
CA LEU A 85 3.99 -3.99 -1.14
C LEU A 85 5.44 -4.49 -1.18
N VAL A 86 6.07 -4.65 0.00
CA VAL A 86 7.42 -5.21 0.12
C VAL A 86 7.50 -6.60 -0.50
N ALA A 87 6.52 -7.45 -0.22
CA ALA A 87 6.43 -8.80 -0.79
C ALA A 87 6.35 -8.79 -2.32
N ALA A 88 5.80 -7.73 -2.91
CA ALA A 88 5.73 -7.52 -4.35
C ALA A 88 6.93 -6.75 -4.94
N ASN A 89 8.00 -6.58 -4.17
CA ASN A 89 9.18 -5.80 -4.55
C ASN A 89 8.91 -4.30 -4.74
N ILE A 90 7.94 -3.73 -4.03
CA ILE A 90 7.59 -2.31 -4.12
C ILE A 90 7.96 -1.63 -2.80
N PHE A 91 8.84 -0.63 -2.87
CA PHE A 91 9.09 0.32 -1.81
C PHE A 91 8.30 1.60 -2.12
N PRO A 92 7.38 2.04 -1.25
CA PRO A 92 6.50 3.17 -1.56
C PRO A 92 7.19 4.56 -1.54
N GLY A 93 8.47 4.64 -1.20
CA GLY A 93 9.21 5.89 -1.06
C GLY A 93 8.73 6.67 0.16
N ASP A 94 7.65 7.39 0.02
CA ASP A 94 6.96 8.10 1.11
C ASP A 94 5.84 7.23 1.71
N MET A 95 6.02 6.81 2.96
CA MET A 95 5.06 5.98 3.69
C MET A 95 4.05 6.78 4.52
N LEU A 96 3.86 8.07 4.24
CA LEU A 96 2.91 8.90 4.98
C LEU A 96 1.47 8.39 4.84
N TRP A 97 0.71 8.55 5.92
CA TRP A 97 -0.70 8.15 5.98
C TRP A 97 -1.57 8.72 4.85
N LYS A 98 -1.25 9.94 4.38
CA LYS A 98 -1.97 10.61 3.29
C LYS A 98 -1.89 9.86 1.94
N ASN A 99 -0.87 9.00 1.75
CA ASN A 99 -0.63 8.27 0.51
C ASN A 99 -1.38 6.93 0.44
N PHE A 100 -2.17 6.66 1.49
CA PHE A 100 -3.01 5.48 1.61
C PHE A 100 -4.47 5.87 1.81
N GLY A 101 -5.38 5.00 1.38
CA GLY A 101 -6.81 5.18 1.52
C GLY A 101 -7.49 3.95 2.10
N VAL A 102 -8.52 4.19 2.92
CA VAL A 102 -9.37 3.15 3.48
C VAL A 102 -10.57 2.95 2.56
N THR A 103 -10.72 1.75 2.03
CA THR A 103 -11.88 1.37 1.23
C THR A 103 -13.11 1.16 2.12
N ARG A 104 -14.30 1.14 1.52
CA ARG A 104 -15.55 0.87 2.27
C ARG A 104 -15.57 -0.47 3.01
N ASN A 105 -14.69 -1.40 2.62
CA ASN A 105 -14.57 -2.72 3.27
C ASN A 105 -13.46 -2.74 4.34
N GLY A 106 -12.93 -1.57 4.72
CA GLY A 106 -11.87 -1.43 5.73
C GLY A 106 -10.47 -1.80 5.24
N LYS A 107 -10.28 -2.16 3.97
CA LYS A 107 -8.95 -2.42 3.42
C LYS A 107 -8.18 -1.14 3.19
N VAL A 108 -6.91 -1.13 3.57
CA VAL A 108 -5.99 -0.04 3.27
C VAL A 108 -5.29 -0.31 1.94
N VAL A 109 -5.30 0.69 1.06
CA VAL A 109 -4.76 0.64 -0.29
C VAL A 109 -3.83 1.82 -0.51
N PHE A 110 -2.71 1.59 -1.18
CA PHE A 110 -1.74 2.60 -1.59
C PHE A 110 -2.16 3.22 -2.92
N TYR A 111 -2.04 4.54 -3.07
CA TYR A 111 -2.45 5.24 -4.30
C TYR A 111 -1.48 6.32 -4.77
N ASP A 112 -0.39 6.57 -4.05
CA ASP A 112 0.64 7.54 -4.44
C ASP A 112 1.85 6.80 -5.03
N TYR A 113 1.99 6.86 -6.34
CA TYR A 113 2.99 6.09 -7.09
C TYR A 113 4.19 6.92 -7.57
N ASP A 114 4.25 8.19 -7.20
CA ASP A 114 5.22 9.13 -7.76
C ASP A 114 6.67 8.82 -7.34
N GLU A 115 6.84 8.23 -6.15
CA GLU A 115 8.15 7.97 -5.54
C GLU A 115 8.43 6.48 -5.29
N ILE A 116 7.72 5.58 -6.00
CA ILE A 116 7.95 4.14 -5.81
C ILE A 116 9.30 3.71 -6.37
N GLU A 117 9.98 2.83 -5.62
CA GLU A 117 11.20 2.16 -6.04
C GLU A 117 11.06 0.64 -5.89
N TYR A 118 11.98 -0.12 -6.50
CA TYR A 118 12.09 -1.54 -6.18
C TYR A 118 12.78 -1.74 -4.84
N VAL A 119 12.24 -2.59 -3.97
CA VAL A 119 12.90 -2.99 -2.71
C VAL A 119 14.32 -3.52 -2.98
N THR A 120 14.51 -4.21 -4.11
CA THR A 120 15.82 -4.74 -4.53
C THR A 120 16.84 -3.66 -4.86
N ASP A 121 16.42 -2.45 -5.18
CA ASP A 121 17.31 -1.34 -5.53
C ASP A 121 17.64 -0.47 -4.30
N CYS A 122 16.76 -0.45 -3.29
CA CYS A 122 16.99 0.26 -2.03
C CYS A 122 18.12 -0.38 -1.22
N ASN A 123 18.83 0.45 -0.46
CA ASN A 123 19.87 0.03 0.48
C ASN A 123 19.41 0.30 1.91
N PHE A 124 18.85 -0.72 2.57
CA PHE A 124 18.32 -0.60 3.92
C PHE A 124 19.44 -0.66 4.95
N ARG A 125 19.57 0.40 5.73
CA ARG A 125 20.65 0.60 6.71
C ARG A 125 20.08 0.98 8.07
N LYS A 126 20.80 0.61 9.13
CA LYS A 126 20.60 1.17 10.48
C LYS A 126 21.27 2.52 10.57
N VAL A 127 20.68 3.45 11.30
CA VAL A 127 21.35 4.70 11.63
C VAL A 127 22.59 4.35 12.45
N PRO A 128 23.80 4.78 12.01
CA PRO A 128 25.01 4.48 12.75
C PRO A 128 24.99 5.12 14.15
N THR A 129 25.62 4.46 15.13
CA THR A 129 25.75 4.99 16.49
C THR A 129 26.56 6.30 16.47
N PRO A 130 26.17 7.35 17.19
CA PRO A 130 26.94 8.58 17.30
C PRO A 130 28.38 8.28 17.76
N ARG A 131 29.35 8.97 17.18
CA ARG A 131 30.77 8.77 17.48
C ARG A 131 31.23 9.57 18.72
N ASN A 132 30.53 10.66 19.01
CA ASN A 132 30.79 11.57 20.12
C ASN A 132 29.50 12.30 20.54
N GLU A 133 29.56 13.06 21.64
CA GLU A 133 28.44 13.84 22.18
C GLU A 133 27.99 14.95 21.19
N GLU A 134 28.89 15.46 20.34
CA GLU A 134 28.54 16.47 19.35
C GLU A 134 27.66 15.88 18.26
N ASP A 135 27.94 14.66 17.78
CA ASP A 135 27.11 13.94 16.83
C ASP A 135 25.73 13.62 17.41
N GLU A 136 25.64 13.29 18.70
CA GLU A 136 24.39 12.98 19.39
C GLU A 136 23.51 14.21 19.62
N MET A 137 24.12 15.35 19.91
CA MET A 137 23.42 16.63 20.16
C MET A 137 23.19 17.44 18.89
N SER A 138 23.88 17.10 17.78
CA SER A 138 23.78 17.77 16.51
C SER A 138 22.43 17.41 15.85
N GLY A 139 21.66 18.40 15.47
CA GLY A 139 20.47 18.21 14.63
C GLY A 139 20.83 17.88 13.15
N GLU A 140 22.11 17.76 12.81
CA GLU A 140 22.59 17.50 11.47
C GLU A 140 22.92 16.01 11.27
N ILE A 141 22.71 15.52 10.04
CA ILE A 141 23.05 14.13 9.65
C ILE A 141 24.58 14.03 9.59
N TRP A 142 25.19 13.31 10.55
CA TRP A 142 26.63 13.12 10.68
C TRP A 142 27.18 11.90 9.93
N TYR A 143 26.33 11.14 9.27
CA TYR A 143 26.68 9.97 8.45
C TYR A 143 26.36 10.19 6.98
N SER A 144 27.06 9.46 6.10
CA SER A 144 26.85 9.55 4.66
C SER A 144 25.53 8.91 4.26
N VAL A 145 24.75 9.59 3.41
CA VAL A 145 23.50 9.10 2.83
C VAL A 145 23.66 9.03 1.31
N GLY A 146 23.52 7.84 0.74
CA GLY A 146 23.48 7.64 -0.71
C GLY A 146 22.05 7.80 -1.26
N PRO A 147 21.89 7.89 -2.58
CA PRO A 147 20.60 8.15 -3.22
C PRO A 147 19.54 7.06 -2.99
N HIS A 148 19.95 5.83 -2.70
CA HIS A 148 19.06 4.70 -2.44
C HIS A 148 19.13 4.19 -0.99
N ASP A 149 19.79 4.97 -0.10
CA ASP A 149 19.87 4.61 1.31
C ASP A 149 18.54 4.87 2.01
N VAL A 150 18.03 3.87 2.68
CA VAL A 150 16.79 3.92 3.47
C VAL A 150 17.11 3.54 4.91
N PHE A 151 16.65 4.35 5.84
CA PHE A 151 16.82 4.14 7.30
C PHE A 151 15.43 3.92 7.93
N PRO A 152 14.93 2.67 8.04
CA PRO A 152 13.55 2.41 8.46
C PRO A 152 13.21 2.94 9.86
N GLU A 153 14.18 2.99 10.78
CA GLU A 153 13.99 3.55 12.13
C GLU A 153 13.57 5.03 12.10
N THR A 154 13.93 5.77 11.05
CA THR A 154 13.53 7.18 10.88
C THR A 154 12.06 7.37 10.55
N PHE A 155 11.35 6.32 10.13
CA PHE A 155 9.90 6.40 9.84
C PHE A 155 9.08 6.63 11.11
N GLY A 156 9.55 6.11 12.26
CA GLY A 156 8.84 6.21 13.54
C GLY A 156 8.42 7.63 13.92
N PRO A 157 9.32 8.62 13.94
CA PRO A 157 8.99 10.01 14.28
C PRO A 157 7.90 10.62 13.40
N PHE A 158 7.86 10.27 12.10
CA PHE A 158 6.89 10.82 11.16
C PHE A 158 5.54 10.10 11.22
N LEU A 159 5.55 8.78 11.38
CA LEU A 159 4.34 7.96 11.35
C LEU A 159 3.65 7.84 12.71
N LEU A 160 4.41 7.86 13.80
CA LEU A 160 3.94 7.44 15.12
C LEU A 160 3.83 8.63 16.11
N GLY A 161 3.45 9.80 15.61
CA GLY A 161 3.23 10.98 16.44
C GLY A 161 2.00 10.85 17.36
N ASP A 162 0.93 10.17 16.91
CA ASP A 162 -0.24 9.86 17.72
C ASP A 162 0.04 8.66 18.64
N PRO A 163 -0.05 8.82 19.98
CA PRO A 163 0.19 7.72 20.92
C PRO A 163 -0.73 6.51 20.75
N ARG A 164 -1.97 6.72 20.28
CA ARG A 164 -2.95 5.66 20.02
C ARG A 164 -2.46 4.79 18.86
N VAL A 165 -2.06 5.44 17.77
CA VAL A 165 -1.51 4.79 16.57
C VAL A 165 -0.20 4.08 16.90
N ARG A 166 0.70 4.77 17.62
CA ARG A 166 2.00 4.21 18.05
C ARG A 166 1.82 2.90 18.80
N LYS A 167 0.91 2.86 19.78
CA LYS A 167 0.67 1.66 20.58
C LYS A 167 0.29 0.46 19.71
N ILE A 168 -0.63 0.66 18.78
CA ILE A 168 -1.13 -0.40 17.89
C ILE A 168 -0.02 -0.81 16.91
N PHE A 169 0.61 0.16 16.25
CA PHE A 169 1.65 -0.10 15.26
C PHE A 169 2.83 -0.88 15.87
N MET A 170 3.32 -0.46 17.03
CA MET A 170 4.42 -1.14 17.71
C MET A 170 4.07 -2.55 18.18
N ALA A 171 2.79 -2.81 18.49
CA ALA A 171 2.34 -4.15 18.87
C ALA A 171 2.33 -5.15 17.69
N HIS A 172 2.08 -4.67 16.45
CA HIS A 172 1.84 -5.52 15.29
C HIS A 172 2.89 -5.39 14.17
N HIS A 173 3.58 -4.26 14.09
CA HIS A 173 4.41 -3.88 12.95
C HIS A 173 5.74 -3.19 13.35
N ALA A 174 6.24 -3.44 14.56
CA ALA A 174 7.53 -2.89 14.97
C ALA A 174 8.69 -3.30 14.04
N ASP A 175 8.57 -4.46 13.42
CA ASP A 175 9.51 -5.00 12.43
C ASP A 175 9.70 -4.08 11.20
N LEU A 176 8.67 -3.32 10.81
CA LEU A 176 8.78 -2.36 9.71
C LEU A 176 9.72 -1.18 10.01
N LEU A 177 10.07 -0.94 11.28
CA LEU A 177 11.05 0.06 11.69
C LEU A 177 12.48 -0.51 11.73
N GLU A 178 12.65 -1.81 11.47
CA GLU A 178 13.94 -2.48 11.54
C GLU A 178 14.53 -2.69 10.13
N ALA A 179 15.74 -2.22 9.89
CA ALA A 179 16.43 -2.42 8.62
C ALA A 179 16.56 -3.90 8.24
N ASP A 180 16.68 -4.78 9.24
CA ASP A 180 16.84 -6.21 9.06
C ASP A 180 15.61 -6.85 8.39
N PHE A 181 14.38 -6.38 8.69
CA PHE A 181 13.15 -6.82 8.03
C PHE A 181 13.23 -6.58 6.51
N TRP A 182 13.54 -5.37 6.11
CA TRP A 182 13.61 -4.97 4.70
C TRP A 182 14.72 -5.67 3.96
N GLN A 183 15.89 -5.78 4.60
CA GLN A 183 17.04 -6.45 4.02
C GLN A 183 16.78 -7.94 3.77
N GLN A 184 16.15 -8.64 4.72
CA GLN A 184 15.76 -10.04 4.56
C GLN A 184 14.79 -10.24 3.40
N HIS A 185 13.78 -9.38 3.26
CA HIS A 185 12.85 -9.45 2.13
C HIS A 185 13.54 -9.18 0.80
N LYS A 186 14.43 -8.17 0.74
CA LYS A 186 15.26 -7.89 -0.42
C LYS A 186 16.08 -9.11 -0.85
N GLU A 187 16.77 -9.75 0.08
CA GLU A 187 17.59 -10.95 -0.20
C GLU A 187 16.72 -12.11 -0.71
N ARG A 188 15.55 -12.35 -0.11
CA ARG A 188 14.63 -13.38 -0.56
C ARG A 188 14.13 -13.13 -1.98
N ILE A 189 13.77 -11.88 -2.31
CA ILE A 189 13.34 -11.51 -3.67
C ILE A 189 14.49 -11.70 -4.67
N LYS A 190 15.72 -11.29 -4.32
CA LYS A 190 16.91 -11.49 -5.16
C LYS A 190 17.24 -12.97 -5.37
N ALA A 191 16.95 -13.80 -4.40
CA ALA A 191 17.07 -15.26 -4.52
C ALA A 191 15.97 -15.90 -5.37
N GLY A 192 15.05 -15.11 -5.92
CA GLY A 192 13.96 -15.59 -6.79
C GLY A 192 12.71 -16.03 -6.04
N TYR A 193 12.62 -15.75 -4.73
CA TYR A 193 11.42 -16.06 -3.96
C TYR A 193 10.28 -15.12 -4.36
N VAL A 194 9.15 -15.68 -4.76
CA VAL A 194 7.93 -14.95 -5.11
C VAL A 194 6.90 -15.18 -4.03
N HIS A 195 6.53 -14.10 -3.35
CA HIS A 195 5.47 -14.15 -2.36
C HIS A 195 4.10 -14.39 -3.02
N ASP A 196 3.33 -15.25 -2.40
CA ASP A 196 1.95 -15.53 -2.79
C ASP A 196 1.01 -14.53 -2.11
N VAL A 197 0.89 -13.34 -2.70
CA VAL A 197 0.04 -12.27 -2.16
C VAL A 197 -1.35 -12.37 -2.77
N PHE A 198 -2.24 -13.10 -2.10
CA PHE A 198 -3.65 -13.19 -2.51
C PHE A 198 -4.56 -12.48 -1.51
N PRO A 199 -5.63 -11.82 -1.99
CA PRO A 199 -6.55 -11.07 -1.14
C PRO A 199 -7.51 -11.95 -0.31
N TYR A 200 -7.42 -13.28 -0.44
CA TYR A 200 -8.27 -14.23 0.27
C TYR A 200 -7.49 -15.50 0.62
N ASP A 201 -7.96 -16.17 1.66
CA ASP A 201 -7.36 -17.38 2.21
C ASP A 201 -7.12 -18.46 1.16
N ARG A 202 -6.01 -19.20 1.32
CA ARG A 202 -5.59 -20.28 0.42
C ARG A 202 -6.67 -21.33 0.23
N SER A 203 -7.41 -21.68 1.28
CA SER A 203 -8.49 -22.66 1.26
C SER A 203 -9.69 -22.25 0.39
N ARG A 204 -9.83 -20.94 0.11
CA ARG A 204 -10.89 -20.37 -0.72
C ARG A 204 -10.49 -20.18 -2.18
N ARG A 205 -9.27 -20.57 -2.56
CA ARG A 205 -8.81 -20.46 -3.93
C ARG A 205 -9.43 -21.53 -4.81
N PHE A 206 -9.86 -21.14 -5.98
CA PHE A 206 -10.54 -22.01 -6.93
C PHE A 206 -9.73 -23.27 -7.30
N ILE A 207 -8.40 -23.18 -7.32
CA ILE A 207 -7.50 -24.29 -7.60
C ILE A 207 -7.68 -25.50 -6.66
N HIS A 208 -8.08 -25.26 -5.41
CA HIS A 208 -8.34 -26.34 -4.46
C HIS A 208 -9.70 -27.05 -4.69
N LEU A 209 -10.62 -26.40 -5.36
CA LEU A 209 -11.91 -27.00 -5.75
C LEU A 209 -11.69 -27.96 -6.92
N ILE A 210 -10.90 -27.55 -7.92
CA ILE A 210 -10.57 -28.38 -9.10
C ILE A 210 -9.80 -29.64 -8.68
N ARG A 211 -8.80 -29.52 -7.81
CA ARG A 211 -8.02 -30.68 -7.33
C ARG A 211 -8.81 -31.68 -6.52
N LYS A 212 -9.89 -31.28 -5.85
CA LYS A 212 -10.78 -32.22 -5.17
C LYS A 212 -11.57 -33.09 -6.13
N ASP A 213 -11.94 -32.55 -7.27
CA ASP A 213 -12.67 -33.31 -8.30
C ASP A 213 -11.75 -34.27 -9.08
N GLU A 214 -10.47 -33.91 -9.24
CA GLU A 214 -9.47 -34.78 -9.87
C GLU A 214 -8.96 -35.90 -8.96
N GLN A 215 -8.88 -35.67 -7.65
CA GLN A 215 -8.45 -36.69 -6.66
C GLN A 215 -9.53 -37.73 -6.32
N GLY A 216 -10.77 -37.53 -6.81
CA GLY A 216 -11.79 -38.57 -6.80
C GLY A 216 -11.58 -39.67 -7.87
N ALA A 217 -10.59 -39.53 -8.76
CA ALA A 217 -10.38 -40.42 -9.92
C ALA A 217 -9.05 -41.18 -9.94
N GLU A 218 -8.05 -40.85 -9.11
CA GLU A 218 -6.77 -41.60 -9.09
C GLU A 218 -6.18 -41.68 -7.66
N SER A 219 -6.10 -42.93 -7.17
CA SER A 219 -5.28 -43.33 -6.03
C SER A 219 -3.85 -43.55 -6.49
N ASP A 220 -2.90 -43.14 -5.65
CA ASP A 220 -1.49 -43.57 -5.59
C ASP A 220 -0.52 -43.22 -6.74
N ALA A 221 0.21 -42.10 -6.56
CA ALA A 221 1.63 -42.06 -6.89
C ALA A 221 2.34 -40.91 -6.15
N ASP A 222 3.41 -41.23 -5.48
CA ASP A 222 4.37 -40.43 -4.75
C ASP A 222 4.64 -39.03 -5.38
N VAL A 223 4.34 -37.99 -4.65
CA VAL A 223 4.91 -36.66 -4.88
C VAL A 223 5.58 -36.19 -3.58
N ALA A 224 6.91 -36.06 -3.66
CA ALA A 224 7.75 -35.55 -2.59
C ALA A 224 7.23 -34.20 -2.07
N PRO A 225 7.33 -33.91 -0.76
CA PRO A 225 6.83 -32.68 -0.18
C PRO A 225 7.68 -31.49 -0.68
N VAL A 226 7.04 -30.58 -1.39
CA VAL A 226 7.57 -29.24 -1.61
C VAL A 226 7.52 -28.54 -0.26
N GLU A 227 8.65 -28.15 0.28
CA GLU A 227 8.74 -27.38 1.52
C GLU A 227 7.82 -26.17 1.46
N GLU A 228 6.84 -26.12 2.34
CA GLU A 228 5.87 -25.03 2.42
C GLU A 228 6.56 -23.73 2.86
N PRO A 229 6.32 -22.61 2.16
CA PRO A 229 6.74 -21.33 2.69
C PRO A 229 5.97 -21.05 3.98
N VAL A 230 6.70 -20.77 5.05
CA VAL A 230 6.15 -20.40 6.36
C VAL A 230 5.27 -19.17 6.20
N ASP A 231 3.99 -19.31 6.48
CA ASP A 231 3.03 -18.19 6.52
C ASP A 231 3.38 -17.30 7.74
N VAL A 232 3.92 -16.11 7.48
CA VAL A 232 4.35 -15.15 8.52
C VAL A 232 3.22 -14.15 8.81
N ARG A 233 1.97 -14.57 8.77
CA ARG A 233 0.87 -13.77 9.31
C ARG A 233 0.56 -14.24 10.73
N PRO A 234 0.75 -13.40 11.75
CA PRO A 234 0.14 -13.66 13.03
C PRO A 234 -1.40 -13.59 12.88
N VAL A 235 -2.06 -14.50 13.54
CA VAL A 235 -3.52 -14.61 13.69
C VAL A 235 -4.09 -13.36 14.33
#